data_dd01dc09b99cbbbbb5093b72fa92f494
#
_entry.id   dd01dc09b99cbbbbb5093b72fa92f494
#
_cell.length_a   1.000
_cell.length_b   1.000
_cell.length_c   1.000
_cell.angle_alpha   90.00
_cell.angle_beta   90.00
_cell.angle_gamma   90.00
#
_symmetry.space_group_name_H-M   'P 1'
#
loop_
_entity.id
_entity.type
_entity.pdbx_description
1 polymer ?
#
loop_
_entity_poly.entity_id
_entity_poly.type
_entity_poly.pdbx_seq_one_letter_code
_entity_poly.pdbx_strand_id
1 'polypeptide(L)'
;MSDFLKDIIKETGNEYASLVSDGASGDVTDFIDTGSYIFNALLGGSIHRGLPANKITAIAGESATGKTFFVLGMCKNFLDQNPDGGVIFFESESAVTKDIIEERDIDSSRMVIMPVTTVQEFRHQALQVLDKYIAQDPADRKPLLLVLDSLGMLSTTKEIEDTQAGKETKDMTRAQIVKAAFRVLTLKLGKAKVPLVITNHTYDVVGSMFPQKEMGGGSGLKYAASSIVYLSKRKEKDGTEVIGNICLLYT
;
A
#
# COMPACT_ATOMS: atom_id res chain seq x y z
N MET A 1 21.58 9.03 33.05
CA MET A 1 20.35 9.68 32.48
C MET A 1 19.57 8.75 31.55
N SER A 2 20.21 7.82 30.81
CA SER A 2 19.52 6.82 29.96
C SER A 2 18.66 5.82 30.75
N ASP A 3 19.08 5.42 31.94
CA ASP A 3 18.37 4.41 32.74
C ASP A 3 17.01 4.90 33.24
N PHE A 4 16.92 6.16 33.66
CA PHE A 4 15.68 6.78 34.08
C PHE A 4 14.60 6.77 32.97
N LEU A 5 14.99 7.09 31.71
CA LEU A 5 14.04 7.05 30.58
C LEU A 5 13.65 5.62 30.18
N LYS A 6 14.56 4.67 30.30
CA LYS A 6 14.29 3.25 30.06
C LYS A 6 13.29 2.69 31.07
N ASP A 7 13.42 3.08 32.34
CA ASP A 7 12.49 2.67 33.38
C ASP A 7 11.07 3.23 33.12
N ILE A 8 10.97 4.50 32.73
CA ILE A 8 9.68 5.11 32.33
C ILE A 8 9.07 4.34 31.15
N ILE A 9 9.83 4.02 30.11
CA ILE A 9 9.34 3.25 28.95
C ILE A 9 8.79 1.90 29.43
N LYS A 10 9.51 1.22 30.28
CA LYS A 10 9.11 -0.08 30.84
C LYS A 10 7.84 0.00 31.67
N GLU A 11 7.74 1.02 32.54
CA GLU A 11 6.58 1.22 33.40
C GLU A 11 5.31 1.60 32.62
N THR A 12 5.46 2.37 31.52
CA THR A 12 4.30 2.76 30.70
C THR A 12 3.71 1.61 29.89
N GLY A 13 4.46 0.50 29.73
CA GLY A 13 4.04 -0.64 28.88
C GLY A 13 3.80 -0.28 27.42
N ASN A 14 4.28 0.90 26.98
CA ASN A 14 4.13 1.33 25.59
C ASN A 14 5.14 0.59 24.69
N GLU A 15 4.65 -0.40 23.97
CA GLU A 15 5.46 -1.23 23.06
C GLU A 15 6.08 -0.49 21.87
N TYR A 16 5.64 0.76 21.60
CA TYR A 16 6.17 1.61 20.53
C TYR A 16 7.20 2.64 21.04
N ALA A 17 7.37 2.75 22.37
CA ALA A 17 8.32 3.68 22.92
C ALA A 17 9.76 3.18 22.76
N SER A 18 10.66 4.07 22.35
CA SER A 18 12.09 3.83 22.25
C SER A 18 12.87 5.10 22.59
N LEU A 19 14.13 4.97 22.99
CA LEU A 19 15.04 6.10 23.00
C LEU A 19 15.40 6.47 21.55
N VAL A 20 15.44 7.74 21.24
CA VAL A 20 15.81 8.21 19.88
C VAL A 20 17.22 7.75 19.49
N SER A 21 18.13 7.62 20.47
CA SER A 21 19.47 7.03 20.26
C SER A 21 19.44 5.58 19.78
N ASP A 22 18.38 4.85 20.12
CA ASP A 22 18.21 3.43 19.74
C ASP A 22 17.41 3.27 18.43
N GLY A 23 17.06 4.42 17.81
CA GLY A 23 16.22 4.52 16.62
C GLY A 23 14.73 4.69 16.96
N ALA A 24 13.99 5.31 16.07
CA ALA A 24 12.54 5.47 16.18
C ALA A 24 11.83 4.59 15.16
N SER A 25 10.62 4.14 15.49
CA SER A 25 9.79 3.33 14.58
C SER A 25 9.44 4.07 13.27
N GLY A 26 9.58 5.39 13.27
CA GLY A 26 9.41 6.25 12.09
C GLY A 26 10.63 6.33 11.17
N ASP A 27 11.80 5.89 11.61
CA ASP A 27 13.03 5.97 10.81
C ASP A 27 12.96 5.01 9.63
N VAL A 28 13.38 5.50 8.47
CA VAL A 28 13.53 4.67 7.27
C VAL A 28 15.01 4.27 7.18
N THR A 29 15.31 3.07 7.59
CA THR A 29 16.67 2.51 7.56
C THR A 29 16.95 1.75 6.28
N ASP A 30 15.89 1.16 5.68
CA ASP A 30 16.00 0.25 4.56
C ASP A 30 15.03 0.64 3.44
N PHE A 31 15.41 0.29 2.22
CA PHE A 31 14.61 0.51 1.02
C PHE A 31 14.57 -0.78 0.21
N ILE A 32 13.44 -1.04 -0.42
CA ILE A 32 13.21 -2.17 -1.33
C ILE A 32 13.28 -1.64 -2.76
N ASP A 33 14.21 -2.15 -3.53
CA ASP A 33 14.31 -1.83 -4.96
C ASP A 33 13.04 -2.30 -5.68
N THR A 34 12.44 -1.42 -6.45
CA THR A 34 11.19 -1.69 -7.18
C THR A 34 11.41 -2.40 -8.52
N GLY A 35 12.66 -2.58 -8.94
CA GLY A 35 13.01 -3.04 -10.29
C GLY A 35 12.92 -1.94 -11.37
N SER A 36 12.59 -0.72 -10.99
CA SER A 36 12.49 0.42 -11.88
C SER A 36 13.27 1.62 -11.36
N TYR A 37 14.27 2.07 -12.08
CA TYR A 37 15.06 3.26 -11.71
C TYR A 37 14.21 4.50 -11.53
N ILE A 38 13.14 4.66 -12.33
CA ILE A 38 12.22 5.80 -12.23
C ILE A 38 11.44 5.73 -10.93
N PHE A 39 10.83 4.58 -10.61
CA PHE A 39 10.12 4.41 -9.35
C PHE A 39 11.06 4.54 -8.15
N ASN A 40 12.26 3.99 -8.22
CA ASN A 40 13.25 4.13 -7.16
C ASN A 40 13.57 5.60 -6.89
N ALA A 41 13.83 6.38 -7.95
CA ALA A 41 14.13 7.81 -7.82
C ALA A 41 12.94 8.59 -7.23
N LEU A 42 11.71 8.31 -7.66
CA LEU A 42 10.51 8.98 -7.17
C LEU A 42 10.20 8.64 -5.71
N LEU A 43 10.41 7.40 -5.29
CA LEU A 43 10.02 6.91 -3.96
C LEU A 43 11.12 7.11 -2.92
N GLY A 44 12.36 6.86 -3.29
CA GLY A 44 13.50 6.87 -2.38
C GLY A 44 14.49 8.01 -2.59
N GLY A 45 14.26 8.87 -3.58
CA GLY A 45 15.16 9.99 -3.92
C GLY A 45 16.48 9.57 -4.59
N SER A 46 16.61 8.30 -4.99
CA SER A 46 17.79 7.75 -5.67
C SER A 46 17.39 6.55 -6.51
N ILE A 47 18.03 6.37 -7.67
CA ILE A 47 17.81 5.22 -8.56
C ILE A 47 18.17 3.86 -7.91
N HIS A 48 18.91 3.86 -6.80
CA HIS A 48 19.32 2.69 -6.03
C HIS A 48 18.51 2.49 -4.75
N ARG A 49 17.50 3.32 -4.50
CA ARG A 49 16.55 3.17 -3.40
C ARG A 49 15.22 2.70 -3.98
N GLY A 50 14.16 2.78 -3.25
CA GLY A 50 12.86 2.36 -3.74
C GLY A 50 11.79 2.56 -2.67
N LEU A 51 11.00 1.52 -2.41
CA LEU A 51 9.98 1.54 -1.36
C LEU A 51 10.63 1.67 0.01
N PRO A 52 10.25 2.65 0.83
CA PRO A 52 10.65 2.67 2.23
C PRO A 52 10.13 1.43 2.95
N ALA A 53 11.01 0.65 3.59
CA ALA A 53 10.70 -0.69 4.12
C ALA A 53 9.72 -0.73 5.31
N ASN A 54 9.32 0.43 5.85
CA ASN A 54 8.43 0.53 7.00
C ASN A 54 7.30 1.55 6.81
N LYS A 55 6.97 1.88 5.56
CA LYS A 55 6.00 2.94 5.23
C LYS A 55 4.91 2.44 4.29
N ILE A 56 3.88 3.27 4.19
CA ILE A 56 2.82 3.10 3.19
C ILE A 56 3.19 3.91 1.96
N THR A 57 3.22 3.24 0.81
CA THR A 57 3.38 3.87 -0.50
C THR A 57 2.08 3.70 -1.29
N ALA A 58 1.54 4.79 -1.82
CA ALA A 58 0.35 4.76 -2.65
C ALA A 58 0.68 4.94 -4.14
N ILE A 59 0.05 4.17 -5.00
CA ILE A 59 0.07 4.31 -6.46
C ILE A 59 -1.34 4.64 -6.91
N ALA A 60 -1.56 5.88 -7.31
CA ALA A 60 -2.86 6.41 -7.67
C ALA A 60 -2.97 6.67 -9.18
N GLY A 61 -4.12 6.41 -9.77
CA GLY A 61 -4.33 6.69 -11.19
C GLY A 61 -5.69 6.22 -11.68
N GLU A 62 -6.08 6.67 -12.87
CA GLU A 62 -7.30 6.21 -13.53
C GLU A 62 -7.25 4.71 -13.84
N SER A 63 -8.37 4.17 -14.26
CA SER A 63 -8.41 2.81 -14.79
C SER A 63 -7.48 2.66 -16.00
N ALA A 64 -6.85 1.49 -16.13
CA ALA A 64 -5.92 1.17 -17.22
C ALA A 64 -4.68 2.10 -17.32
N THR A 65 -4.19 2.62 -16.19
CA THR A 65 -2.89 3.32 -16.12
C THR A 65 -1.72 2.40 -15.73
N GLY A 66 -1.97 1.11 -15.53
CA GLY A 66 -0.94 0.13 -15.21
C GLY A 66 -0.63 -0.02 -13.71
N LYS A 67 -1.48 0.43 -12.79
CA LYS A 67 -1.24 0.31 -11.33
C LYS A 67 -0.87 -1.11 -10.92
N THR A 68 -1.76 -2.08 -11.19
CA THR A 68 -1.53 -3.51 -10.90
C THR A 68 -0.27 -4.03 -11.58
N PHE A 69 -0.02 -3.62 -12.84
CA PHE A 69 1.17 -4.01 -13.59
C PHE A 69 2.47 -3.64 -12.84
N PHE A 70 2.57 -2.38 -12.39
CA PHE A 70 3.75 -1.91 -11.68
C PHE A 70 3.89 -2.57 -10.31
N VAL A 71 2.78 -2.77 -9.59
CA VAL A 71 2.80 -3.42 -8.27
C VAL A 71 3.24 -4.88 -8.38
N LEU A 72 2.77 -5.63 -9.37
CA LEU A 72 3.24 -7.00 -9.62
C LEU A 72 4.72 -7.04 -9.99
N GLY A 73 5.22 -6.05 -10.75
CA GLY A 73 6.66 -5.90 -11.00
C GLY A 73 7.46 -5.66 -9.72
N MET A 74 6.94 -4.86 -8.79
CA MET A 74 7.55 -4.67 -7.47
C MET A 74 7.55 -5.95 -6.64
N CYS A 75 6.46 -6.73 -6.66
CA CYS A 75 6.38 -8.04 -6.00
C CYS A 75 7.43 -9.00 -6.54
N LYS A 76 7.57 -9.09 -7.88
CA LYS A 76 8.59 -9.92 -8.51
C LYS A 76 9.99 -9.54 -8.02
N ASN A 77 10.34 -8.27 -8.17
CA ASN A 77 11.66 -7.79 -7.81
C ASN A 77 11.96 -7.99 -6.31
N PHE A 78 10.95 -7.79 -5.44
CA PHE A 78 11.08 -8.07 -4.01
C PHE A 78 11.38 -9.54 -3.74
N LEU A 79 10.67 -10.48 -4.37
CA LEU A 79 10.89 -11.91 -4.20
C LEU A 79 12.23 -12.37 -4.78
N ASP A 80 12.68 -11.79 -5.88
CA ASP A 80 13.98 -12.08 -6.49
C ASP A 80 15.14 -11.66 -5.57
N GLN A 81 15.02 -10.52 -4.91
CA GLN A 81 16.04 -10.00 -3.98
C GLN A 81 16.00 -10.64 -2.60
N ASN A 82 14.88 -11.24 -2.23
CA ASN A 82 14.65 -11.85 -0.93
C ASN A 82 14.26 -13.33 -1.09
N PRO A 83 15.20 -14.28 -1.23
CA PRO A 83 14.88 -15.68 -1.49
C PRO A 83 13.96 -16.33 -0.44
N ASP A 84 14.06 -15.89 0.83
CA ASP A 84 13.21 -16.35 1.94
C ASP A 84 11.99 -15.44 2.17
N GLY A 85 11.83 -14.39 1.37
CA GLY A 85 10.76 -13.42 1.53
C GLY A 85 9.42 -13.90 1.01
N GLY A 86 8.33 -13.25 1.45
CA GLY A 86 6.97 -13.52 1.01
C GLY A 86 6.18 -12.26 0.72
N VAL A 87 5.15 -12.39 -0.11
CA VAL A 87 4.21 -11.33 -0.44
C VAL A 87 2.81 -11.73 0.02
N ILE A 88 2.12 -10.83 0.72
CA ILE A 88 0.68 -10.94 0.98
C ILE A 88 -0.03 -9.86 0.17
N PHE A 89 -0.83 -10.31 -0.77
CA PHE A 89 -1.53 -9.47 -1.73
C PHE A 89 -3.03 -9.49 -1.41
N PHE A 90 -3.53 -8.41 -0.81
CA PHE A 90 -4.95 -8.18 -0.61
C PHE A 90 -5.56 -7.71 -1.91
N GLU A 91 -6.54 -8.44 -2.40
CA GLU A 91 -7.10 -8.28 -3.74
C GLU A 91 -8.61 -7.98 -3.66
N SER A 92 -9.06 -6.93 -4.34
CA SER A 92 -10.45 -6.47 -4.27
C SER A 92 -11.18 -6.43 -5.62
N GLU A 93 -10.51 -6.73 -6.72
CA GLU A 93 -11.06 -6.60 -8.09
C GLU A 93 -11.25 -7.94 -8.80
N SER A 94 -10.77 -9.04 -8.21
CA SER A 94 -10.68 -10.37 -8.83
C SER A 94 -9.95 -10.35 -10.19
N ALA A 95 -8.95 -9.47 -10.31
CA ALA A 95 -8.21 -9.24 -11.55
C ALA A 95 -6.86 -9.99 -11.61
N VAL A 96 -6.31 -10.37 -10.45
CA VAL A 96 -5.01 -11.06 -10.37
C VAL A 96 -5.24 -12.56 -10.36
N THR A 97 -4.86 -13.22 -11.46
CA THR A 97 -4.98 -14.68 -11.64
C THR A 97 -3.63 -15.36 -11.50
N LYS A 98 -3.65 -16.68 -11.31
CA LYS A 98 -2.44 -17.50 -11.28
C LYS A 98 -1.63 -17.34 -12.56
N ASP A 99 -2.30 -17.35 -13.72
CA ASP A 99 -1.66 -17.24 -15.03
C ASP A 99 -0.90 -15.91 -15.15
N ILE A 100 -1.50 -14.79 -14.72
CA ILE A 100 -0.84 -13.47 -14.72
C ILE A 100 0.41 -13.47 -13.82
N ILE A 101 0.38 -14.16 -12.69
CA ILE A 101 1.52 -14.29 -11.79
C ILE A 101 2.64 -15.11 -12.45
N GLU A 102 2.30 -16.25 -13.03
CA GLU A 102 3.25 -17.16 -13.70
C GLU A 102 3.85 -16.56 -14.98
N GLU A 103 3.04 -15.89 -15.82
CA GLU A 103 3.50 -15.19 -17.02
C GLU A 103 4.50 -14.05 -16.72
N ARG A 104 4.53 -13.57 -15.48
CA ARG A 104 5.47 -12.55 -15.02
C ARG A 104 6.68 -13.10 -14.29
N ASP A 105 6.87 -14.41 -14.32
CA ASP A 105 7.94 -15.11 -13.57
C ASP A 105 7.93 -14.75 -12.07
N ILE A 106 6.75 -14.55 -11.47
CA ILE A 106 6.60 -14.37 -10.04
C ILE A 106 6.47 -15.74 -9.39
N ASP A 107 7.28 -16.00 -8.37
CA ASP A 107 7.22 -17.26 -7.62
C ASP A 107 5.89 -17.36 -6.85
N SER A 108 4.95 -18.09 -7.43
CA SER A 108 3.60 -18.28 -6.88
C SER A 108 3.59 -19.01 -5.53
N SER A 109 4.65 -19.76 -5.21
CA SER A 109 4.77 -20.46 -3.91
C SER A 109 5.06 -19.52 -2.74
N ARG A 110 5.52 -18.30 -3.01
CA ARG A 110 5.87 -17.29 -2.02
C ARG A 110 4.94 -16.06 -2.03
N MET A 111 3.83 -16.15 -2.78
CA MET A 111 2.83 -15.09 -2.85
C MET A 111 1.46 -15.63 -2.43
N VAL A 112 0.84 -14.99 -1.45
CA VAL A 112 -0.52 -15.30 -0.99
C VAL A 112 -1.46 -14.23 -1.47
N ILE A 113 -2.52 -14.62 -2.19
CA ILE A 113 -3.63 -13.72 -2.56
C ILE A 113 -4.72 -13.87 -1.51
N MET A 114 -5.11 -12.75 -0.91
CA MET A 114 -6.17 -12.65 0.08
C MET A 114 -7.30 -11.77 -0.47
N PRO A 115 -8.40 -12.36 -0.98
CA PRO A 115 -9.55 -11.58 -1.40
C PRO A 115 -10.15 -10.80 -0.24
N VAL A 116 -10.46 -9.53 -0.46
CA VAL A 116 -11.08 -8.64 0.53
C VAL A 116 -12.15 -7.77 -0.15
N THR A 117 -13.26 -7.59 0.54
CA THR A 117 -14.41 -6.84 0.02
C THR A 117 -14.65 -5.54 0.77
N THR A 118 -14.23 -5.46 2.04
CA THR A 118 -14.45 -4.28 2.87
C THR A 118 -13.16 -3.73 3.47
N VAL A 119 -13.17 -2.42 3.78
CA VAL A 119 -12.08 -1.76 4.51
C VAL A 119 -11.88 -2.38 5.89
N GLN A 120 -12.96 -2.81 6.54
CA GLN A 120 -12.91 -3.45 7.85
C GLN A 120 -12.25 -4.82 7.78
N GLU A 121 -12.59 -5.62 6.77
CA GLU A 121 -11.99 -6.93 6.53
C GLU A 121 -10.49 -6.81 6.23
N PHE A 122 -10.11 -5.96 5.27
CA PHE A 122 -8.71 -5.66 4.98
C PHE A 122 -7.94 -5.26 6.25
N ARG A 123 -8.47 -4.27 7.00
CA ARG A 123 -7.84 -3.83 8.26
C ARG A 123 -7.64 -4.99 9.23
N HIS A 124 -8.68 -5.80 9.44
CA HIS A 124 -8.63 -6.91 10.39
C HIS A 124 -7.56 -7.93 9.99
N GLN A 125 -7.57 -8.38 8.74
CA GLN A 125 -6.62 -9.38 8.24
C GLN A 125 -5.18 -8.84 8.22
N ALA A 126 -4.96 -7.59 7.78
CA ALA A 126 -3.64 -6.97 7.79
C ALA A 126 -3.08 -6.83 9.21
N LEU A 127 -3.92 -6.49 10.19
CA LEU A 127 -3.50 -6.44 11.60
C LEU A 127 -3.14 -7.83 12.14
N GLN A 128 -3.92 -8.87 11.81
CA GLN A 128 -3.59 -10.25 12.22
C GLN A 128 -2.25 -10.71 11.64
N VAL A 129 -1.97 -10.39 10.37
CA VAL A 129 -0.68 -10.69 9.74
C VAL A 129 0.45 -9.99 10.48
N LEU A 130 0.32 -8.68 10.71
CA LEU A 130 1.35 -7.89 11.38
C LEU A 130 1.56 -8.34 12.84
N ASP A 131 0.50 -8.68 13.57
CA ASP A 131 0.61 -9.17 14.95
C ASP A 131 1.36 -10.50 15.02
N LYS A 132 1.03 -11.45 14.13
CA LYS A 132 1.76 -12.72 14.02
C LYS A 132 3.23 -12.51 13.62
N TYR A 133 3.48 -11.56 12.72
CA TYR A 133 4.82 -11.25 12.28
C TYR A 133 5.67 -10.62 13.39
N ILE A 134 5.10 -9.66 14.13
CA ILE A 134 5.77 -8.99 15.26
C ILE A 134 6.03 -9.96 16.42
N ALA A 135 5.16 -10.94 16.63
CA ALA A 135 5.33 -11.95 17.68
C ALA A 135 6.48 -12.93 17.43
N GLN A 136 7.00 -13.01 16.22
CA GLN A 136 8.19 -13.82 15.92
C GLN A 136 9.46 -13.16 16.48
N ASP A 137 10.47 -13.97 16.80
CA ASP A 137 11.78 -13.43 17.13
C ASP A 137 12.31 -12.58 15.95
N PRO A 138 12.83 -11.37 16.18
CA PRO A 138 13.36 -10.53 15.11
C PRO A 138 14.40 -11.22 14.23
N ALA A 139 15.18 -12.17 14.79
CA ALA A 139 16.17 -12.92 14.04
C ALA A 139 15.55 -13.94 13.05
N ASP A 140 14.32 -14.39 13.32
CA ASP A 140 13.62 -15.40 12.52
C ASP A 140 12.69 -14.78 11.49
N ARG A 141 12.45 -13.46 11.56
CA ARG A 141 11.54 -12.76 10.64
C ARG A 141 12.09 -12.76 9.22
N LYS A 142 11.31 -13.32 8.32
CA LYS A 142 11.63 -13.30 6.89
C LYS A 142 11.12 -11.99 6.27
N PRO A 143 11.77 -11.45 5.23
CA PRO A 143 11.28 -10.27 4.54
C PRO A 143 9.82 -10.44 4.10
N LEU A 144 8.99 -9.43 4.35
CA LEU A 144 7.56 -9.45 4.03
C LEU A 144 7.16 -8.16 3.32
N LEU A 145 6.41 -8.29 2.23
CA LEU A 145 5.77 -7.19 1.52
C LEU A 145 4.25 -7.36 1.57
N LEU A 146 3.56 -6.30 1.98
CA LEU A 146 2.09 -6.23 1.91
C LEU A 146 1.67 -5.38 0.72
N VAL A 147 0.62 -5.82 0.05
CA VAL A 147 -0.01 -5.10 -1.07
C VAL A 147 -1.51 -5.04 -0.86
N LEU A 148 -2.14 -3.92 -1.21
CA LEU A 148 -3.60 -3.80 -1.37
C LEU A 148 -3.91 -3.27 -2.77
N ASP A 149 -4.58 -4.05 -3.58
CA ASP A 149 -5.04 -3.68 -4.93
C ASP A 149 -6.54 -3.97 -5.09
N SER A 150 -7.42 -2.98 -5.04
CA SER A 150 -7.21 -1.56 -4.79
C SER A 150 -8.07 -1.06 -3.61
N LEU A 151 -7.63 -0.02 -2.91
CA LEU A 151 -8.42 0.61 -1.83
C LEU A 151 -9.74 1.19 -2.36
N GLY A 152 -9.73 1.71 -3.60
CA GLY A 152 -10.91 2.35 -4.21
C GLY A 152 -12.11 1.42 -4.34
N MET A 153 -11.87 0.12 -4.51
CA MET A 153 -12.91 -0.89 -4.74
C MET A 153 -13.49 -1.49 -3.43
N LEU A 154 -12.83 -1.27 -2.30
CA LEU A 154 -13.35 -1.76 -1.03
C LEU A 154 -14.60 -1.00 -0.62
N SER A 155 -15.63 -1.71 -0.26
CA SER A 155 -16.84 -1.18 0.37
C SER A 155 -16.65 -1.02 1.90
N THR A 156 -17.67 -0.53 2.59
CA THR A 156 -17.78 -0.68 4.04
C THR A 156 -18.77 -1.81 4.35
N THR A 157 -18.68 -2.38 5.56
CA THR A 157 -19.64 -3.39 6.02
C THR A 157 -21.07 -2.85 5.90
N LYS A 158 -21.28 -1.59 6.24
CA LYS A 158 -22.58 -0.93 6.14
C LYS A 158 -23.06 -0.82 4.69
N GLU A 159 -22.20 -0.46 3.74
CA GLU A 159 -22.56 -0.43 2.31
C GLU A 159 -23.04 -1.79 1.81
N ILE A 160 -22.39 -2.87 2.24
CA ILE A 160 -22.80 -4.24 1.90
C ILE A 160 -24.18 -4.57 2.50
N GLU A 161 -24.36 -4.30 3.81
CA GLU A 161 -25.63 -4.54 4.52
C GLU A 161 -26.78 -3.74 3.89
N ASP A 162 -26.57 -2.46 3.59
CA ASP A 162 -27.57 -1.59 2.96
C ASP A 162 -27.92 -2.10 1.55
N THR A 163 -26.93 -2.53 0.77
CA THR A 163 -27.15 -3.11 -0.56
C THR A 163 -27.97 -4.40 -0.49
N GLN A 164 -27.65 -5.31 0.46
CA GLN A 164 -28.40 -6.53 0.67
C GLN A 164 -29.85 -6.27 1.12
N ALA A 165 -30.06 -5.18 1.87
CA ALA A 165 -31.39 -4.72 2.28
C ALA A 165 -32.15 -3.91 1.20
N GLY A 166 -31.58 -3.78 0.00
CA GLY A 166 -32.17 -3.02 -1.11
C GLY A 166 -32.18 -1.50 -0.91
N LYS A 167 -31.30 -0.98 -0.05
CA LYS A 167 -31.18 0.46 0.20
C LYS A 167 -30.07 1.07 -0.65
N GLU A 168 -30.34 2.18 -1.32
CA GLU A 168 -29.38 2.94 -2.13
C GLU A 168 -28.73 4.11 -1.36
N THR A 169 -28.32 3.87 -0.12
CA THR A 169 -27.73 4.92 0.73
C THR A 169 -26.21 4.90 0.63
N LYS A 170 -25.60 6.08 0.39
CA LYS A 170 -24.14 6.22 0.48
C LYS A 170 -23.70 6.22 1.93
N ASP A 171 -22.70 5.40 2.26
CA ASP A 171 -22.08 5.45 3.58
C ASP A 171 -21.19 6.69 3.72
N MET A 172 -21.70 7.71 4.38
CA MET A 172 -20.96 8.95 4.66
C MET A 172 -19.81 8.75 5.66
N THR A 173 -19.73 7.59 6.30
CA THR A 173 -18.67 7.26 7.29
C THR A 173 -17.45 6.60 6.66
N ARG A 174 -17.50 6.20 5.39
CA ARG A 174 -16.42 5.50 4.69
C ARG A 174 -15.05 6.19 4.86
N ALA A 175 -14.98 7.50 4.66
CA ALA A 175 -13.74 8.25 4.83
C ALA A 175 -13.18 8.18 6.25
N GLN A 176 -14.03 8.14 7.27
CA GLN A 176 -13.65 7.99 8.67
C GLN A 176 -13.13 6.57 8.96
N ILE A 177 -13.78 5.55 8.39
CA ILE A 177 -13.38 4.14 8.51
C ILE A 177 -12.00 3.92 7.88
N VAL A 178 -11.77 4.43 6.67
CA VAL A 178 -10.47 4.41 6.00
C VAL A 178 -9.40 5.11 6.84
N LYS A 179 -9.69 6.31 7.35
CA LYS A 179 -8.77 7.05 8.21
C LYS A 179 -8.45 6.30 9.50
N ALA A 180 -9.43 5.65 10.13
CA ALA A 180 -9.25 4.85 11.33
C ALA A 180 -8.40 3.59 11.05
N ALA A 181 -8.60 2.93 9.90
CA ALA A 181 -7.81 1.78 9.50
C ALA A 181 -6.32 2.13 9.38
N PHE A 182 -6.00 3.16 8.62
CA PHE A 182 -4.60 3.55 8.40
C PHE A 182 -3.92 4.11 9.65
N ARG A 183 -4.65 4.77 10.55
CA ARG A 183 -4.09 5.25 11.82
C ARG A 183 -3.46 4.12 12.65
N VAL A 184 -4.09 2.95 12.68
CA VAL A 184 -3.58 1.79 13.42
C VAL A 184 -2.49 1.07 12.61
N LEU A 185 -2.73 0.85 11.30
CA LEU A 185 -1.79 0.14 10.43
C LEU A 185 -0.43 0.84 10.36
N THR A 186 -0.39 2.17 10.27
CA THR A 186 0.87 2.94 10.16
C THR A 186 1.82 2.64 11.31
N LEU A 187 1.33 2.61 12.54
CA LEU A 187 2.16 2.31 13.72
C LEU A 187 2.69 0.87 13.70
N LYS A 188 1.84 -0.09 13.35
CA LYS A 188 2.23 -1.51 13.29
C LYS A 188 3.20 -1.81 12.16
N LEU A 189 2.99 -1.21 10.99
CA LEU A 189 3.93 -1.31 9.86
C LEU A 189 5.32 -0.76 10.24
N GLY A 190 5.36 0.40 10.90
CA GLY A 190 6.59 0.98 11.41
C GLY A 190 7.33 0.05 12.37
N LYS A 191 6.63 -0.54 13.33
CA LYS A 191 7.19 -1.50 14.30
C LYS A 191 7.65 -2.79 13.64
N ALA A 192 6.84 -3.31 12.71
CA ALA A 192 7.14 -4.55 12.00
C ALA A 192 8.28 -4.38 10.97
N LYS A 193 8.59 -3.15 10.57
CA LYS A 193 9.44 -2.81 9.42
C LYS A 193 8.98 -3.52 8.14
N VAL A 194 7.67 -3.50 7.92
CA VAL A 194 7.02 -4.12 6.76
C VAL A 194 6.40 -3.01 5.91
N PRO A 195 6.74 -2.89 4.62
CA PRO A 195 6.12 -1.93 3.70
C PRO A 195 4.71 -2.38 3.30
N LEU A 196 3.86 -1.40 3.03
CA LEU A 196 2.55 -1.62 2.43
C LEU A 196 2.42 -0.77 1.18
N VAL A 197 2.24 -1.42 0.03
CA VAL A 197 1.93 -0.77 -1.25
C VAL A 197 0.43 -0.81 -1.48
N ILE A 198 -0.16 0.34 -1.81
CA ILE A 198 -1.60 0.48 -2.02
C ILE A 198 -1.84 1.08 -3.39
N THR A 199 -2.64 0.41 -4.23
CA THR A 199 -3.19 1.05 -5.41
C THR A 199 -4.50 1.76 -5.10
N ASN A 200 -4.78 2.84 -5.82
CA ASN A 200 -6.04 3.55 -5.67
C ASN A 200 -6.47 4.22 -6.98
N HIS A 201 -7.79 4.35 -7.15
CA HIS A 201 -8.35 5.06 -8.29
C HIS A 201 -8.38 6.57 -8.06
N THR A 202 -8.19 7.33 -9.13
CA THR A 202 -8.40 8.77 -9.15
C THR A 202 -9.64 9.11 -9.95
N TYR A 203 -10.37 10.12 -9.50
CA TYR A 203 -11.59 10.64 -10.12
C TYR A 203 -11.47 12.14 -10.36
N ASP A 204 -12.11 12.62 -11.40
CA ASP A 204 -12.17 14.05 -11.67
C ASP A 204 -13.03 14.77 -10.61
N VAL A 205 -12.56 15.90 -10.13
CA VAL A 205 -13.30 16.74 -9.18
C VAL A 205 -14.36 17.51 -9.95
N VAL A 206 -15.62 17.18 -9.70
CA VAL A 206 -16.76 17.85 -10.32
C VAL A 206 -16.88 19.29 -9.80
N GLY A 207 -17.01 20.26 -10.71
CA GLY A 207 -17.18 21.68 -10.37
C GLY A 207 -15.88 22.46 -10.15
N SER A 208 -14.71 21.85 -10.36
CA SER A 208 -13.44 22.57 -10.38
C SER A 208 -13.29 23.37 -11.69
N MET A 209 -12.82 24.63 -11.59
CA MET A 209 -12.51 25.45 -12.78
C MET A 209 -11.31 24.90 -13.58
N PHE A 210 -10.46 24.10 -12.96
CA PHE A 210 -9.34 23.43 -13.59
C PHE A 210 -9.45 21.92 -13.40
N PRO A 211 -9.01 21.10 -14.39
CA PRO A 211 -8.99 19.65 -14.25
C PRO A 211 -8.19 19.25 -13.01
N GLN A 212 -8.85 18.75 -11.99
CA GLN A 212 -8.22 18.23 -10.77
C GLN A 212 -8.67 16.79 -10.56
N LYS A 213 -7.72 15.95 -10.16
CA LYS A 213 -8.00 14.55 -9.83
C LYS A 213 -7.77 14.30 -8.35
N GLU A 214 -8.71 13.61 -7.74
CA GLU A 214 -8.59 13.17 -6.35
C GLU A 214 -8.63 11.65 -6.24
N MET A 215 -7.90 11.13 -5.24
CA MET A 215 -7.96 9.72 -4.89
C MET A 215 -9.29 9.40 -4.20
N GLY A 216 -9.89 8.27 -4.55
CA GLY A 216 -11.04 7.73 -3.85
C GLY A 216 -10.74 7.39 -2.38
N GLY A 217 -11.80 7.32 -1.54
CA GLY A 217 -11.67 6.94 -0.14
C GLY A 217 -11.30 8.06 0.83
N GLY A 218 -11.31 9.32 0.37
CA GLY A 218 -11.07 10.50 1.22
C GLY A 218 -9.61 10.73 1.58
N SER A 219 -9.37 11.62 2.55
CA SER A 219 -8.02 12.07 2.93
C SER A 219 -7.20 11.05 3.75
N GLY A 220 -7.81 9.95 4.20
CA GLY A 220 -7.16 9.01 5.11
C GLY A 220 -5.85 8.41 4.58
N LEU A 221 -5.84 7.97 3.31
CA LEU A 221 -4.63 7.45 2.67
C LEU A 221 -3.61 8.57 2.41
N LYS A 222 -4.04 9.77 2.00
CA LYS A 222 -3.14 10.92 1.78
C LYS A 222 -2.31 11.27 3.03
N TYR A 223 -2.90 11.14 4.22
CA TYR A 223 -2.20 11.41 5.47
C TYR A 223 -1.33 10.24 5.97
N ALA A 224 -1.67 9.02 5.59
CA ALA A 224 -0.98 7.83 6.05
C ALA A 224 0.21 7.45 5.16
N ALA A 225 0.10 7.70 3.85
CA ALA A 225 1.14 7.38 2.89
C ALA A 225 2.33 8.34 3.03
N SER A 226 3.54 7.78 3.05
CA SER A 226 4.79 8.54 3.03
C SER A 226 5.14 9.02 1.63
N SER A 227 4.72 8.27 0.62
CA SER A 227 4.92 8.60 -0.80
C SER A 227 3.67 8.27 -1.59
N ILE A 228 3.30 9.14 -2.52
CA ILE A 228 2.17 8.91 -3.43
C ILE A 228 2.66 9.16 -4.84
N VAL A 229 2.62 8.13 -5.66
CA VAL A 229 2.93 8.24 -7.10
C VAL A 229 1.63 8.28 -7.88
N TYR A 230 1.49 9.29 -8.71
CA TYR A 230 0.35 9.39 -9.61
C TYR A 230 0.72 8.89 -11.00
N LEU A 231 -0.10 7.99 -11.52
CA LEU A 231 -0.04 7.51 -12.89
C LEU A 231 -1.10 8.23 -13.71
N SER A 232 -0.70 8.84 -14.79
CA SER A 232 -1.61 9.39 -15.78
C SER A 232 -1.34 8.79 -17.15
N LYS A 233 -2.33 8.80 -18.03
CA LYS A 233 -2.18 8.32 -19.40
C LYS A 233 -2.41 9.46 -20.37
N ARG A 234 -1.60 9.50 -21.41
CA ARG A 234 -1.77 10.39 -22.56
C ARG A 234 -1.91 9.55 -23.83
N LYS A 235 -2.87 9.92 -24.67
CA LYS A 235 -3.00 9.26 -25.97
C LYS A 235 -1.78 9.58 -26.82
N GLU A 236 -1.16 8.53 -27.33
CA GLU A 236 -0.13 8.63 -28.36
C GLU A 236 -0.84 8.64 -29.72
N LYS A 237 -0.44 9.57 -30.59
CA LYS A 237 -1.08 9.75 -31.87
C LYS A 237 -0.04 9.74 -32.98
N ASP A 238 -0.38 9.09 -34.09
CA ASP A 238 0.27 9.26 -35.37
C ASP A 238 -0.69 10.05 -36.28
N GLY A 239 -0.36 11.33 -36.54
CA GLY A 239 -1.28 12.26 -37.17
C GLY A 239 -2.57 12.45 -36.35
N THR A 240 -3.71 12.05 -36.91
CA THR A 240 -5.03 12.10 -36.25
C THR A 240 -5.43 10.78 -35.57
N GLU A 241 -4.74 9.68 -35.88
CA GLU A 241 -5.03 8.34 -35.38
C GLU A 241 -4.40 8.11 -33.99
N VAL A 242 -5.16 7.47 -33.08
CA VAL A 242 -4.66 7.09 -31.77
C VAL A 242 -4.03 5.70 -31.89
N ILE A 243 -2.69 5.62 -31.76
CA ILE A 243 -1.93 4.38 -31.87
C ILE A 243 -1.62 3.73 -30.51
N GLY A 244 -1.77 4.48 -29.40
CA GLY A 244 -1.49 3.93 -28.07
C GLY A 244 -1.77 4.90 -26.93
N ASN A 245 -1.31 4.51 -25.75
CA ASN A 245 -1.31 5.35 -24.55
C ASN A 245 0.09 5.37 -23.94
N ILE A 246 0.56 6.54 -23.58
CA ILE A 246 1.80 6.74 -22.80
C ILE A 246 1.39 6.92 -21.33
N CYS A 247 2.00 6.14 -20.45
CA CYS A 247 1.85 6.32 -19.00
C CYS A 247 2.85 7.38 -18.51
N LEU A 248 2.36 8.34 -17.73
CA LEU A 248 3.16 9.39 -17.10
C LEU A 248 3.15 9.18 -15.59
N LEU A 249 4.32 9.35 -14.96
CA LEU A 249 4.51 9.23 -13.52
C LEU A 249 4.89 10.58 -12.92
N TYR A 250 4.30 10.91 -11.76
CA TYR A 250 4.68 12.07 -10.95
C TYR A 250 4.32 11.83 -9.47
N THR A 251 4.98 12.56 -8.58
CA THR A 251 4.77 12.49 -7.11
C THR A 251 4.21 13.79 -6.59
#